data_a81de6ec91608b48679f98cd23a2d687
#
_entry.id   a81de6ec91608b48679f98cd23a2d687
#
_cell.length_a   1.000
_cell.length_b   1.000
_cell.length_c   1.000
_cell.angle_alpha   90.00
_cell.angle_beta   90.00
_cell.angle_gamma   90.00
#
_symmetry.space_group_name_H-M   'P 1'
#
loop_
_entity.id
_entity.type
_entity.pdbx_description
1 polymer ?
#
loop_
_entity_poly.entity_id
_entity_poly.type
_entity_poly.pdbx_seq_one_letter_code
_entity_poly.pdbx_strand_id
1 'polypeptide(L)'
;QQVRFSDKHYITRNNPTAGTNIQQSGLGVSVSDVAHVRDIFLDKSYRQENGRKGFYSTLYSTTSYVEDIMQEMNGAEFKESISELWQAFQEYGKDPTNSTNQNLIIQKSELFLTRCNTVYSDLQKYQSNINLQIKDQVDRINEIGDKIYALNLEIQKTESGGVETAMTARDARDSLIDELAGYAKIEAEEDSTGYVRIKLEGQQFVQDNKCNHIGLTEEKGTGFY
;
A
#
# COMPACT_ATOMS: atom_id res chain seq x y z
N GLN A 1 1.02 14.53 -18.19
CA GLN A 1 0.38 14.96 -19.47
C GLN A 1 1.29 15.95 -20.19
N GLN A 2 1.46 15.76 -21.51
CA GLN A 2 2.10 16.75 -22.39
C GLN A 2 1.07 17.31 -23.36
N VAL A 3 1.03 18.65 -23.44
CA VAL A 3 0.15 19.38 -24.34
C VAL A 3 0.95 19.80 -25.56
N ARG A 4 0.50 19.39 -26.73
CA ARG A 4 1.07 19.85 -28.02
C ARG A 4 0.23 20.98 -28.57
N PHE A 5 0.90 22.00 -29.06
CA PHE A 5 0.29 23.15 -29.70
C PHE A 5 0.55 23.11 -31.20
N SER A 6 -0.44 23.46 -31.98
CA SER A 6 -0.29 23.70 -33.42
C SER A 6 -0.73 25.09 -33.80
N ASP A 7 -0.04 25.67 -34.76
CA ASP A 7 -0.45 26.94 -35.34
C ASP A 7 -1.72 26.74 -36.17
N LYS A 8 -2.69 27.63 -35.97
CA LYS A 8 -3.86 27.69 -36.86
C LYS A 8 -3.43 28.29 -38.18
N HIS A 9 -3.95 27.73 -39.28
CA HIS A 9 -3.67 28.22 -40.63
C HIS A 9 -4.02 29.71 -40.77
N TYR A 10 -3.26 30.40 -41.64
CA TYR A 10 -3.49 31.79 -41.95
C TYR A 10 -4.77 31.97 -42.82
N ILE A 11 -5.55 33.00 -42.52
CA ILE A 11 -6.58 33.46 -43.46
C ILE A 11 -5.98 34.56 -44.33
N THR A 12 -5.96 34.30 -45.64
CA THR A 12 -5.57 35.30 -46.63
C THR A 12 -6.81 36.10 -47.01
N ARG A 13 -6.86 37.37 -46.62
CA ARG A 13 -7.91 38.27 -47.08
C ARG A 13 -7.39 39.08 -48.26
N ASN A 14 -8.00 38.91 -49.43
CA ASN A 14 -7.84 39.83 -50.55
C ASN A 14 -8.64 41.08 -50.25
N ASN A 15 -7.97 42.22 -50.19
CA ASN A 15 -8.63 43.51 -50.11
C ASN A 15 -8.76 44.06 -51.52
N PRO A 16 -9.98 44.08 -52.14
CA PRO A 16 -10.16 44.48 -53.52
C PRO A 16 -9.93 45.98 -53.78
N THR A 17 -9.79 46.80 -52.74
CA THR A 17 -9.62 48.26 -52.85
C THR A 17 -8.17 48.73 -52.68
N ALA A 18 -7.28 47.92 -52.18
CA ALA A 18 -5.87 48.29 -51.99
C ALA A 18 -5.01 47.32 -52.84
N GLY A 19 -4.73 47.72 -54.07
CA GLY A 19 -3.93 46.89 -55.00
C GLY A 19 -2.75 46.24 -54.34
N THR A 20 -2.63 44.93 -54.44
CA THR A 20 -1.52 44.06 -54.06
C THR A 20 -1.20 43.81 -52.56
N ASN A 21 -1.93 44.35 -51.60
CA ASN A 21 -1.68 44.00 -50.18
C ASN A 21 -2.47 42.76 -49.74
N ILE A 22 -1.84 41.62 -49.81
CA ILE A 22 -2.30 40.38 -49.14
C ILE A 22 -2.03 40.49 -47.67
N GLN A 23 -3.07 40.69 -46.88
CA GLN A 23 -2.95 40.71 -45.43
C GLN A 23 -3.12 39.29 -44.87
N GLN A 24 -2.06 38.73 -44.37
CA GLN A 24 -2.09 37.45 -43.64
C GLN A 24 -2.32 37.72 -42.15
N SER A 25 -3.43 37.25 -41.64
CA SER A 25 -3.73 37.28 -40.21
C SER A 25 -3.58 35.86 -39.66
N GLY A 26 -2.68 35.72 -38.72
CA GLY A 26 -2.52 34.46 -37.95
C GLY A 26 -3.73 34.24 -37.04
N LEU A 27 -4.25 33.04 -36.99
CA LEU A 27 -5.39 32.66 -36.16
C LEU A 27 -4.97 32.19 -34.74
N GLY A 28 -3.69 32.39 -34.39
CA GLY A 28 -3.12 32.01 -33.10
C GLY A 28 -2.78 30.51 -33.05
N VAL A 29 -2.59 30.05 -31.83
CA VAL A 29 -2.19 28.67 -31.52
C VAL A 29 -3.36 27.93 -30.91
N SER A 30 -3.56 26.67 -31.28
CA SER A 30 -4.55 25.80 -30.64
C SER A 30 -3.87 24.59 -30.03
N VAL A 31 -4.47 24.03 -28.99
CA VAL A 31 -4.08 22.72 -28.50
C VAL A 31 -4.42 21.67 -29.57
N SER A 32 -3.41 20.98 -30.09
CA SER A 32 -3.61 19.97 -31.14
C SER A 32 -3.77 18.57 -30.56
N ASP A 33 -3.09 18.31 -29.45
CA ASP A 33 -3.09 16.98 -28.85
C ASP A 33 -2.65 17.05 -27.38
N VAL A 34 -3.18 16.16 -26.56
CA VAL A 34 -2.74 15.93 -25.17
C VAL A 34 -2.28 14.49 -25.09
N ALA A 35 -1.00 14.26 -24.90
CA ALA A 35 -0.43 12.93 -24.82
C ALA A 35 -0.17 12.51 -23.37
N HIS A 36 -0.53 11.28 -23.05
CA HIS A 36 -0.12 10.61 -21.82
C HIS A 36 1.33 10.14 -21.98
N VAL A 37 2.26 10.82 -21.32
CA VAL A 37 3.68 10.46 -21.37
C VAL A 37 4.06 9.81 -20.06
N ARG A 38 4.37 8.53 -20.14
CA ARG A 38 4.86 7.74 -19.00
C ARG A 38 6.11 6.95 -19.39
N ASP A 39 7.06 6.86 -18.47
CA ASP A 39 8.24 6.02 -18.63
C ASP A 39 7.99 4.66 -17.96
N ILE A 40 7.78 3.63 -18.77
CA ILE A 40 7.47 2.27 -18.31
C ILE A 40 8.56 1.70 -17.41
N PHE A 41 9.83 2.04 -17.67
CA PHE A 41 10.94 1.57 -16.86
C PHE A 41 10.94 2.22 -15.48
N LEU A 42 10.70 3.53 -15.43
CA LEU A 42 10.61 4.28 -14.18
C LEU A 42 9.42 3.82 -13.34
N ASP A 43 8.27 3.61 -13.97
CA ASP A 43 7.07 3.10 -13.30
C ASP A 43 7.29 1.72 -12.69
N LYS A 44 7.93 0.82 -13.44
CA LYS A 44 8.26 -0.53 -12.94
C LYS A 44 9.21 -0.46 -11.75
N SER A 45 10.23 0.39 -11.83
CA SER A 45 11.17 0.60 -10.73
C SER A 45 10.50 1.20 -9.51
N TYR A 46 9.64 2.21 -9.70
CA TYR A 46 8.87 2.84 -8.63
C TYR A 46 7.96 1.83 -7.92
N ARG A 47 7.20 1.03 -8.67
CA ARG A 47 6.30 0.01 -8.13
C ARG A 47 7.05 -1.05 -7.34
N GLN A 48 8.23 -1.47 -7.82
CA GLN A 48 9.09 -2.41 -7.10
C GLN A 48 9.58 -1.82 -5.77
N GLU A 49 10.05 -0.57 -5.76
CA GLU A 49 10.51 0.08 -4.54
C GLU A 49 9.36 0.43 -3.58
N ASN A 50 8.17 0.75 -4.11
CA ASN A 50 6.98 0.97 -3.29
C ASN A 50 6.56 -0.32 -2.54
N GLY A 51 6.62 -1.48 -3.20
CA GLY A 51 6.38 -2.76 -2.55
C GLY A 51 7.42 -3.09 -1.46
N ARG A 52 8.71 -2.80 -1.73
CA ARG A 52 9.77 -2.94 -0.71
C ARG A 52 9.53 -2.04 0.48
N LYS A 53 9.17 -0.78 0.23
CA LYS A 53 8.82 0.18 1.29
C LYS A 53 7.66 -0.34 2.13
N GLY A 54 6.60 -0.85 1.50
CA GLY A 54 5.44 -1.44 2.19
C GLY A 54 5.85 -2.57 3.13
N PHE A 55 6.65 -3.52 2.63
CA PHE A 55 7.15 -4.65 3.40
C PHE A 55 7.98 -4.21 4.62
N TYR A 56 9.00 -3.37 4.40
CA TYR A 56 9.87 -2.94 5.51
C TYR A 56 9.16 -2.01 6.50
N SER A 57 8.22 -1.18 6.04
CA SER A 57 7.41 -0.34 6.91
C SER A 57 6.53 -1.17 7.83
N THR A 58 5.87 -2.21 7.31
CA THR A 58 5.04 -3.12 8.10
C THR A 58 5.90 -3.92 9.09
N LEU A 59 7.04 -4.45 8.64
CA LEU A 59 7.97 -5.17 9.50
C LEU A 59 8.47 -4.28 10.65
N TYR A 60 8.86 -3.05 10.35
CA TYR A 60 9.32 -2.10 11.36
C TYR A 60 8.23 -1.77 12.38
N SER A 61 7.01 -1.42 11.91
CA SER A 61 5.91 -1.07 12.82
C SER A 61 5.50 -2.25 13.70
N THR A 62 5.48 -3.46 13.15
CA THR A 62 5.16 -4.69 13.90
C THR A 62 6.23 -4.97 14.96
N THR A 63 7.50 -4.90 14.57
CA THR A 63 8.62 -5.16 15.50
C THR A 63 8.68 -4.11 16.60
N SER A 64 8.49 -2.83 16.26
CA SER A 64 8.46 -1.73 17.23
C SER A 64 7.33 -1.91 18.24
N TYR A 65 6.13 -2.32 17.79
CA TYR A 65 5.01 -2.56 18.69
C TYR A 65 5.26 -3.74 19.63
N VAL A 66 5.88 -4.83 19.16
CA VAL A 66 6.28 -5.96 19.99
C VAL A 66 7.35 -5.53 21.01
N GLU A 67 8.30 -4.70 20.58
CA GLU A 67 9.31 -4.12 21.47
C GLU A 67 8.66 -3.27 22.57
N ASP A 68 7.68 -2.42 22.23
CA ASP A 68 6.94 -1.60 23.18
C ASP A 68 6.19 -2.48 24.22
N ILE A 69 5.54 -3.57 23.79
CA ILE A 69 4.89 -4.52 24.71
C ILE A 69 5.91 -5.15 25.69
N MET A 70 7.12 -5.45 25.21
CA MET A 70 8.16 -6.08 26.04
C MET A 70 8.88 -5.11 26.97
N GLN A 71 8.98 -3.83 26.61
CA GLN A 71 9.73 -2.82 27.36
C GLN A 71 8.84 -1.93 28.23
N GLU A 72 7.63 -1.60 27.80
CA GLU A 72 6.80 -0.61 28.46
C GLU A 72 5.49 -1.16 29.02
N MET A 73 5.53 -1.48 30.29
CA MET A 73 4.29 -1.43 31.05
C MET A 73 4.52 -0.68 32.37
N ASN A 74 4.30 0.65 32.32
CA ASN A 74 4.26 1.51 33.53
C ASN A 74 5.55 1.53 34.36
N GLY A 75 6.71 1.63 33.73
CA GLY A 75 7.99 1.87 34.41
C GLY A 75 8.64 0.64 35.06
N ALA A 76 8.16 -0.57 34.76
CA ALA A 76 8.84 -1.81 35.12
C ALA A 76 9.00 -2.70 33.90
N GLU A 77 10.17 -2.72 33.30
CA GLU A 77 10.52 -3.56 32.16
C GLU A 77 10.31 -5.05 32.47
N PHE A 78 9.85 -5.84 31.52
CA PHE A 78 9.73 -7.29 31.67
C PHE A 78 11.05 -7.92 32.14
N LYS A 79 12.17 -7.42 31.58
CA LYS A 79 13.52 -7.80 31.96
C LYS A 79 13.83 -7.51 33.44
N GLU A 80 13.35 -6.38 33.94
CA GLU A 80 13.55 -6.01 35.36
C GLU A 80 12.82 -6.98 36.29
N SER A 81 11.59 -7.38 35.95
CA SER A 81 10.83 -8.36 36.73
C SER A 81 11.51 -9.72 36.82
N ILE A 82 12.20 -10.16 35.76
CA ILE A 82 13.03 -11.38 35.79
C ILE A 82 14.24 -11.20 36.73
N SER A 83 14.91 -10.04 36.64
CA SER A 83 16.08 -9.74 37.47
C SER A 83 15.73 -9.67 38.93
N GLU A 84 14.61 -9.03 39.29
CA GLU A 84 14.10 -8.95 40.64
C GLU A 84 13.72 -10.33 41.21
N LEU A 85 13.07 -11.15 40.39
CA LEU A 85 12.75 -12.53 40.76
C LEU A 85 14.03 -13.34 41.06
N TRP A 86 15.04 -13.21 40.15
CA TRP A 86 16.33 -13.85 40.35
C TRP A 86 17.01 -13.40 41.67
N GLN A 87 17.01 -12.12 41.99
CA GLN A 87 17.55 -11.58 43.24
C GLN A 87 16.80 -12.14 44.43
N ALA A 88 15.48 -12.23 44.37
CA ALA A 88 14.68 -12.82 45.45
C ALA A 88 15.03 -14.28 45.69
N PHE A 89 15.30 -15.06 44.67
CA PHE A 89 15.80 -16.44 44.78
C PHE A 89 17.19 -16.50 45.42
N GLN A 90 18.09 -15.58 45.11
CA GLN A 90 19.41 -15.51 45.71
C GLN A 90 19.33 -15.18 47.20
N GLU A 91 18.49 -14.23 47.63
CA GLU A 91 18.30 -13.88 49.04
C GLU A 91 17.64 -15.03 49.83
N TYR A 92 16.67 -15.71 49.22
CA TYR A 92 16.07 -16.90 49.79
C TYR A 92 17.10 -18.02 50.00
N GLY A 93 18.02 -18.22 49.02
CA GLY A 93 19.08 -19.23 49.11
C GLY A 93 20.09 -18.97 50.22
N LYS A 94 20.29 -17.70 50.65
CA LYS A 94 21.18 -17.36 51.77
C LYS A 94 20.61 -17.74 53.14
N ASP A 95 19.31 -17.50 53.34
CA ASP A 95 18.60 -17.86 54.56
C ASP A 95 17.14 -18.28 54.26
N PRO A 96 16.90 -19.57 54.00
CA PRO A 96 15.56 -20.08 53.70
C PRO A 96 14.58 -20.05 54.86
N THR A 97 15.06 -19.92 56.08
CA THR A 97 14.22 -19.89 57.30
C THR A 97 13.67 -18.50 57.60
N ASN A 98 14.22 -17.47 56.96
CA ASN A 98 13.81 -16.10 57.15
C ASN A 98 12.46 -15.80 56.47
N SER A 99 11.44 -15.48 57.28
CA SER A 99 10.10 -15.18 56.75
C SER A 99 10.05 -13.99 55.82
N THR A 100 10.97 -13.03 55.94
CA THR A 100 11.07 -11.88 55.02
C THR A 100 11.50 -12.34 53.65
N ASN A 101 12.50 -13.24 53.53
CA ASN A 101 12.96 -13.80 52.26
C ASN A 101 11.90 -14.70 51.63
N GLN A 102 11.16 -15.47 52.41
CA GLN A 102 10.02 -16.25 51.93
C GLN A 102 8.92 -15.37 51.31
N ASN A 103 8.55 -14.29 52.03
CA ASN A 103 7.56 -13.35 51.53
C ASN A 103 8.04 -12.59 50.28
N LEU A 104 9.32 -12.21 50.22
CA LEU A 104 9.91 -11.53 49.06
C LEU A 104 9.83 -12.39 47.80
N ILE A 105 10.20 -13.67 47.89
CA ILE A 105 10.15 -14.57 46.73
C ILE A 105 8.70 -14.76 46.23
N ILE A 106 7.73 -14.91 47.16
CA ILE A 106 6.31 -15.03 46.81
C ILE A 106 5.87 -13.77 46.06
N GLN A 107 6.12 -12.60 46.64
CA GLN A 107 5.72 -11.32 46.06
C GLN A 107 6.34 -11.07 44.68
N LYS A 108 7.65 -11.36 44.51
CA LYS A 108 8.31 -11.19 43.22
C LYS A 108 7.86 -12.23 42.19
N SER A 109 7.50 -13.45 42.61
CA SER A 109 6.90 -14.47 41.74
C SER A 109 5.50 -14.05 41.24
N GLU A 110 4.65 -13.55 42.13
CA GLU A 110 3.32 -13.05 41.77
C GLU A 110 3.42 -11.86 40.81
N LEU A 111 4.34 -10.92 41.04
CA LEU A 111 4.59 -9.79 40.17
C LEU A 111 5.03 -10.28 38.75
N PHE A 112 5.98 -11.21 38.69
CA PHE A 112 6.47 -11.77 37.45
C PHE A 112 5.36 -12.51 36.67
N LEU A 113 4.56 -13.34 37.37
CA LEU A 113 3.43 -14.03 36.71
C LEU A 113 2.36 -13.06 36.18
N THR A 114 2.07 -12.00 36.95
CA THR A 114 1.17 -10.94 36.48
C THR A 114 1.70 -10.28 35.22
N ARG A 115 3.01 -10.00 35.17
CA ARG A 115 3.68 -9.46 33.97
C ARG A 115 3.56 -10.41 32.78
N CYS A 116 3.88 -11.68 32.96
CA CYS A 116 3.74 -12.68 31.91
C CYS A 116 2.32 -12.71 31.33
N ASN A 117 1.31 -12.70 32.20
CA ASN A 117 -0.09 -12.72 31.77
C ASN A 117 -0.47 -11.44 31.01
N THR A 118 0.02 -10.28 31.42
CA THR A 118 -0.23 -9.03 30.72
C THR A 118 0.40 -9.02 29.33
N VAL A 119 1.70 -9.35 29.22
CA VAL A 119 2.41 -9.47 27.93
C VAL A 119 1.70 -10.45 27.01
N TYR A 120 1.34 -11.63 27.51
CA TYR A 120 0.59 -12.62 26.73
C TYR A 120 -0.74 -12.08 26.22
N SER A 121 -1.53 -11.44 27.09
CA SER A 121 -2.82 -10.84 26.71
C SER A 121 -2.66 -9.75 25.65
N ASP A 122 -1.63 -8.91 25.77
CA ASP A 122 -1.43 -7.80 24.83
C ASP A 122 -0.90 -8.29 23.47
N LEU A 123 -0.03 -9.31 23.45
CA LEU A 123 0.37 -9.98 22.22
C LEU A 123 -0.83 -10.65 21.53
N GLN A 124 -1.74 -11.26 22.28
CA GLN A 124 -2.93 -11.89 21.72
C GLN A 124 -3.90 -10.85 21.14
N LYS A 125 -4.09 -9.72 21.82
CA LYS A 125 -4.87 -8.58 21.28
C LYS A 125 -4.23 -8.03 20.01
N TYR A 126 -2.91 -7.90 19.99
CA TYR A 126 -2.17 -7.43 18.82
C TYR A 126 -2.29 -8.39 17.63
N GLN A 127 -2.16 -9.69 17.88
CA GLN A 127 -2.39 -10.72 16.85
C GLN A 127 -3.80 -10.62 16.25
N SER A 128 -4.81 -10.43 17.10
CA SER A 128 -6.18 -10.24 16.64
C SER A 128 -6.35 -8.97 15.82
N ASN A 129 -5.67 -7.88 16.18
CA ASN A 129 -5.67 -6.64 15.42
C ASN A 129 -5.02 -6.81 14.04
N ILE A 130 -3.86 -7.48 13.98
CA ILE A 130 -3.19 -7.80 12.69
C ILE A 130 -4.12 -8.62 11.80
N ASN A 131 -4.83 -9.59 12.35
CA ASN A 131 -5.77 -10.42 11.61
C ASN A 131 -6.90 -9.60 10.98
N LEU A 132 -7.43 -8.61 11.70
CA LEU A 132 -8.40 -7.66 11.13
C LEU A 132 -7.78 -6.80 10.03
N GLN A 133 -6.56 -6.29 10.24
CA GLN A 133 -5.85 -5.51 9.22
C GLN A 133 -5.61 -6.30 7.94
N ILE A 134 -5.27 -7.60 8.03
CA ILE A 134 -5.11 -8.48 6.86
C ILE A 134 -6.42 -8.54 6.08
N LYS A 135 -7.55 -8.71 6.76
CA LYS A 135 -8.87 -8.73 6.12
C LYS A 135 -9.16 -7.41 5.39
N ASP A 136 -8.99 -6.27 6.07
CA ASP A 136 -9.24 -4.96 5.48
C ASP A 136 -8.33 -4.70 4.27
N GLN A 137 -7.06 -5.14 4.33
CA GLN A 137 -6.13 -5.02 3.21
C GLN A 137 -6.52 -5.90 2.02
N VAL A 138 -6.97 -7.13 2.25
CA VAL A 138 -7.46 -8.01 1.18
C VAL A 138 -8.71 -7.44 0.53
N ASP A 139 -9.65 -6.92 1.32
CA ASP A 139 -10.83 -6.25 0.80
C ASP A 139 -10.45 -5.02 -0.05
N ARG A 140 -9.46 -4.23 0.40
CA ARG A 140 -8.94 -3.09 -0.36
C ARG A 140 -8.25 -3.51 -1.66
N ILE A 141 -7.45 -4.57 -1.65
CA ILE A 141 -6.81 -5.11 -2.87
C ILE A 141 -7.88 -5.52 -3.88
N ASN A 142 -8.93 -6.23 -3.45
CA ASN A 142 -10.02 -6.65 -4.32
C ASN A 142 -10.78 -5.44 -4.89
N GLU A 143 -11.07 -4.44 -4.07
CA GLU A 143 -11.70 -3.19 -4.52
C GLU A 143 -10.86 -2.46 -5.57
N ILE A 144 -9.54 -2.38 -5.37
CA ILE A 144 -8.61 -1.79 -6.34
C ILE A 144 -8.65 -2.57 -7.66
N GLY A 145 -8.63 -3.90 -7.59
CA GLY A 145 -8.71 -4.77 -8.77
C GLY A 145 -9.98 -4.51 -9.60
N ASP A 146 -11.14 -4.43 -8.95
CA ASP A 146 -12.42 -4.15 -9.61
C ASP A 146 -12.44 -2.75 -10.24
N LYS A 147 -11.89 -1.74 -9.56
CA LYS A 147 -11.77 -0.38 -10.11
C LYS A 147 -10.85 -0.32 -11.32
N ILE A 148 -9.71 -1.01 -11.28
CA ILE A 148 -8.80 -1.09 -12.42
C ILE A 148 -9.49 -1.78 -13.60
N TYR A 149 -10.22 -2.86 -13.35
CA TYR A 149 -10.99 -3.56 -14.38
C TYR A 149 -12.04 -2.63 -15.02
N ALA A 150 -12.81 -1.90 -14.21
CA ALA A 150 -13.80 -0.94 -14.70
C ALA A 150 -13.18 0.18 -15.53
N LEU A 151 -12.05 0.76 -15.07
CA LEU A 151 -11.30 1.78 -15.80
C LEU A 151 -10.72 1.25 -17.13
N ASN A 152 -10.26 0.00 -17.17
CA ASN A 152 -9.83 -0.63 -18.41
C ASN A 152 -10.94 -0.66 -19.46
N LEU A 153 -12.16 -1.05 -19.06
CA LEU A 153 -13.31 -1.06 -19.96
C LEU A 153 -13.73 0.35 -20.41
N GLU A 154 -13.65 1.32 -19.52
CA GLU A 154 -13.92 2.73 -19.84
C GLU A 154 -12.91 3.27 -20.86
N ILE A 155 -11.60 3.01 -20.65
CA ILE A 155 -10.53 3.41 -21.56
C ILE A 155 -10.75 2.79 -22.93
N GLN A 156 -10.96 1.48 -23.00
CA GLN A 156 -11.22 0.80 -24.28
C GLN A 156 -12.43 1.39 -25.02
N LYS A 157 -13.53 1.65 -24.29
CA LYS A 157 -14.74 2.24 -24.87
C LYS A 157 -14.48 3.64 -25.41
N THR A 158 -13.79 4.49 -24.67
CA THR A 158 -13.49 5.87 -25.06
C THR A 158 -12.53 5.93 -26.25
N GLU A 159 -11.50 5.07 -26.24
CA GLU A 159 -10.43 5.09 -27.24
C GLU A 159 -10.74 4.24 -28.48
N SER A 160 -11.78 3.41 -28.45
CA SER A 160 -12.16 2.56 -29.59
C SER A 160 -12.49 3.35 -30.89
N GLY A 161 -12.91 4.60 -30.74
CA GLY A 161 -13.21 5.50 -31.86
C GLY A 161 -11.98 6.19 -32.47
N GLY A 162 -10.80 6.12 -31.82
CA GLY A 162 -9.55 6.73 -32.29
C GLY A 162 -9.53 8.27 -32.29
N VAL A 163 -10.54 8.91 -31.70
CA VAL A 163 -10.72 10.37 -31.72
C VAL A 163 -10.38 10.99 -30.34
N GLU A 164 -10.65 10.26 -29.26
CA GLU A 164 -10.46 10.73 -27.88
C GLU A 164 -9.50 9.82 -27.15
N THR A 165 -8.70 10.41 -26.25
CA THR A 165 -7.84 9.69 -25.34
C THR A 165 -8.38 9.83 -23.91
N ALA A 166 -8.57 8.73 -23.21
CA ALA A 166 -9.15 8.67 -21.86
C ALA A 166 -8.13 9.04 -20.78
N MET A 167 -7.55 10.26 -20.84
CA MET A 167 -6.44 10.71 -19.99
C MET A 167 -6.74 10.58 -18.50
N THR A 168 -7.91 11.06 -18.07
CA THR A 168 -8.30 11.02 -16.65
C THR A 168 -8.47 9.58 -16.14
N ALA A 169 -9.06 8.70 -16.94
CA ALA A 169 -9.22 7.29 -16.58
C ALA A 169 -7.87 6.56 -16.55
N ARG A 170 -6.94 6.89 -17.45
CA ARG A 170 -5.57 6.37 -17.45
C ARG A 170 -4.81 6.82 -16.20
N ASP A 171 -4.84 8.11 -15.87
CA ASP A 171 -4.19 8.65 -14.67
C ASP A 171 -4.77 8.02 -13.38
N ALA A 172 -6.09 7.86 -13.29
CA ALA A 172 -6.75 7.20 -12.18
C ALA A 172 -6.36 5.72 -12.05
N ARG A 173 -6.32 4.99 -13.19
CA ARG A 173 -5.88 3.59 -13.23
C ARG A 173 -4.43 3.44 -12.76
N ASP A 174 -3.55 4.28 -13.25
CA ASP A 174 -2.14 4.23 -12.88
C ASP A 174 -1.93 4.51 -11.39
N SER A 175 -2.67 5.45 -10.83
CA SER A 175 -2.64 5.72 -9.38
C SER A 175 -3.07 4.49 -8.56
N LEU A 176 -4.10 3.76 -9.02
CA LEU A 176 -4.56 2.53 -8.36
C LEU A 176 -3.53 1.39 -8.49
N ILE A 177 -2.85 1.28 -9.64
CA ILE A 177 -1.78 0.30 -9.83
C ILE A 177 -0.59 0.62 -8.91
N ASP A 178 -0.25 1.90 -8.76
CA ASP A 178 0.82 2.34 -7.87
C ASP A 178 0.46 2.11 -6.39
N GLU A 179 -0.81 2.26 -6.00
CA GLU A 179 -1.31 1.89 -4.68
C GLU A 179 -1.23 0.38 -4.46
N LEU A 180 -1.70 -0.43 -5.43
CA LEU A 180 -1.66 -1.89 -5.38
C LEU A 180 -0.23 -2.42 -5.18
N ALA A 181 0.76 -1.79 -5.83
CA ALA A 181 2.17 -2.13 -5.69
C ALA A 181 2.71 -1.96 -4.25
N GLY A 182 2.04 -1.15 -3.42
CA GLY A 182 2.39 -1.00 -2.01
C GLY A 182 1.95 -2.18 -1.13
N TYR A 183 0.96 -2.95 -1.57
CA TYR A 183 0.44 -4.11 -0.82
C TYR A 183 1.13 -5.43 -1.20
N ALA A 184 1.44 -5.61 -2.49
CA ALA A 184 2.00 -6.87 -2.98
C ALA A 184 2.88 -6.64 -4.22
N LYS A 185 3.69 -7.65 -4.56
CA LYS A 185 4.46 -7.63 -5.80
C LYS A 185 3.53 -7.77 -6.99
N ILE A 186 3.55 -6.78 -7.88
CA ILE A 186 2.74 -6.75 -9.09
C ILE A 186 3.57 -6.78 -10.37
N GLU A 187 2.99 -7.35 -11.41
CA GLU A 187 3.44 -7.22 -12.80
C GLU A 187 2.27 -6.67 -13.61
N ALA A 188 2.42 -5.47 -14.16
CA ALA A 188 1.41 -4.81 -14.97
C ALA A 188 1.91 -4.69 -16.41
N GLU A 189 1.10 -5.16 -17.37
CA GLU A 189 1.38 -5.15 -18.80
C GLU A 189 0.21 -4.51 -19.54
N GLU A 190 0.47 -3.43 -20.27
CA GLU A 190 -0.51 -2.78 -21.15
C GLU A 190 -0.42 -3.35 -22.56
N ASP A 191 -1.56 -3.71 -23.13
CA ASP A 191 -1.63 -4.17 -24.51
C ASP A 191 -1.86 -3.02 -25.52
N SER A 192 -1.90 -3.35 -26.82
CA SER A 192 -2.10 -2.39 -27.90
C SER A 192 -3.48 -1.71 -27.90
N THR A 193 -4.44 -2.23 -27.13
CA THR A 193 -5.80 -1.65 -26.98
C THR A 193 -5.90 -0.72 -25.76
N GLY A 194 -4.81 -0.52 -25.02
CA GLY A 194 -4.79 0.27 -23.80
C GLY A 194 -5.29 -0.48 -22.55
N TYR A 195 -5.55 -1.78 -22.67
CA TYR A 195 -5.95 -2.62 -21.53
C TYR A 195 -4.74 -3.05 -20.72
N VAL A 196 -4.80 -2.90 -19.39
CA VAL A 196 -3.73 -3.34 -18.49
C VAL A 196 -4.12 -4.64 -17.79
N ARG A 197 -3.31 -5.68 -18.01
CA ARG A 197 -3.38 -6.94 -17.27
C ARG A 197 -2.46 -6.87 -16.07
N ILE A 198 -2.91 -7.40 -14.94
CA ILE A 198 -2.14 -7.39 -13.70
C ILE A 198 -2.01 -8.82 -13.19
N LYS A 199 -0.77 -9.20 -12.88
CA LYS A 199 -0.47 -10.36 -12.05
C LYS A 199 -0.07 -9.89 -10.66
N LEU A 200 -0.58 -10.57 -9.65
CA LEU A 200 -0.26 -10.35 -8.25
C LEU A 200 0.45 -11.60 -7.73
N GLU A 201 1.66 -11.44 -7.23
CA GLU A 201 2.53 -12.57 -6.82
C GLU A 201 2.64 -13.69 -7.88
N GLY A 202 2.68 -13.29 -9.16
CA GLY A 202 2.75 -14.22 -10.31
C GLY A 202 1.42 -14.86 -10.71
N GLN A 203 0.33 -14.64 -9.98
CA GLN A 203 -1.00 -15.12 -10.30
C GLN A 203 -1.82 -14.05 -11.04
N GLN A 204 -2.66 -14.49 -11.97
CA GLN A 204 -3.53 -13.59 -12.74
C GLN A 204 -4.56 -12.93 -11.83
N PHE A 205 -4.52 -11.60 -11.71
CA PHE A 205 -5.43 -10.82 -10.88
C PHE A 205 -6.45 -10.07 -11.74
N VAL A 206 -6.01 -9.13 -12.59
CA VAL A 206 -6.88 -8.45 -13.55
C VAL A 206 -6.64 -9.00 -14.93
N GLN A 207 -7.69 -9.53 -15.56
CA GLN A 207 -7.68 -10.12 -16.90
C GLN A 207 -8.69 -9.42 -17.81
N ASP A 208 -8.66 -9.72 -19.10
CA ASP A 208 -9.51 -9.09 -20.11
C ASP A 208 -11.01 -9.19 -19.85
N ASN A 209 -11.44 -10.23 -19.17
CA ASN A 209 -12.86 -10.54 -18.95
C ASN A 209 -13.29 -10.57 -17.49
N LYS A 210 -12.37 -10.46 -16.53
CA LYS A 210 -12.66 -10.52 -15.10
C LYS A 210 -11.52 -10.02 -14.21
N CYS A 211 -11.87 -9.62 -12.99
CA CYS A 211 -10.97 -9.53 -11.88
C CYS A 211 -11.09 -10.80 -11.01
N ASN A 212 -9.98 -11.43 -10.67
CA ASN A 212 -9.95 -12.56 -9.75
C ASN A 212 -9.73 -12.02 -8.33
N HIS A 213 -10.68 -12.29 -7.43
CA HIS A 213 -10.57 -11.85 -6.05
C HIS A 213 -9.67 -12.78 -5.24
N ILE A 214 -8.93 -12.20 -4.29
CA ILE A 214 -8.20 -12.92 -3.27
C ILE A 214 -9.19 -13.33 -2.19
N GLY A 215 -9.19 -14.61 -1.84
CA GLY A 215 -9.93 -15.12 -0.70
C GLY A 215 -9.03 -15.30 0.52
N LEU A 216 -9.58 -15.12 1.70
CA LEU A 216 -8.94 -15.48 2.96
C LEU A 216 -9.35 -16.90 3.34
N THR A 217 -8.37 -17.69 3.79
CA THR A 217 -8.62 -19.02 4.34
C THR A 217 -8.18 -19.02 5.79
N GLU A 218 -9.11 -19.25 6.69
CA GLU A 218 -8.82 -19.35 8.12
C GLU A 218 -7.99 -20.62 8.40
N GLU A 219 -6.91 -20.48 9.16
CA GLU A 219 -6.15 -21.63 9.64
C GLU A 219 -6.99 -22.43 10.66
N LYS A 220 -7.15 -23.72 10.41
CA LYS A 220 -8.04 -24.58 11.20
C LYS A 220 -7.71 -24.53 12.69
N GLY A 221 -8.68 -24.03 13.46
CA GLY A 221 -8.62 -24.04 14.91
C GLY A 221 -7.91 -22.87 15.57
N THR A 222 -7.43 -21.90 14.79
CA THR A 222 -6.74 -20.71 15.33
C THR A 222 -7.61 -19.44 15.30
N GLY A 223 -8.58 -19.35 14.38
CA GLY A 223 -9.36 -18.14 14.13
C GLY A 223 -8.56 -17.05 13.41
N PHE A 224 -7.37 -17.37 12.85
CA PHE A 224 -6.48 -16.44 12.15
C PHE A 224 -6.33 -16.84 10.67
N TYR A 225 -6.00 -15.84 9.82
CA TYR A 225 -5.76 -16.00 8.39
C TYR A 225 -4.27 -16.10 8.08
#